data_91e8de21a14ba9b693803e1b64c2b7ee
#
_entry.id   91e8de21a14ba9b693803e1b64c2b7ee
#
_cell.length_a   1.000
_cell.length_b   1.000
_cell.length_c   1.000
_cell.angle_alpha   90.00
_cell.angle_beta   90.00
_cell.angle_gamma   90.00
#
_symmetry.space_group_name_H-M   'P 1'
#
loop_
_entity.id
_entity.type
_entity.pdbx_description
1 polymer ?
#
loop_
_entity_poly.entity_id
_entity_poly.type
_entity_poly.pdbx_seq_one_letter_code
_entity_poly.pdbx_strand_id
1 'polypeptide(L)'
;PASPSSRLYTYDGLYDVVNVHFDNGAAGFGVYQFTLIRRPGQPQLGLSIVQFVGNLKKKGLARPNLLLEDISQGQENWPVCVVNEVDGDPAPTNFTYIPNIKYPKWFSHVLPQGCDCEGGCSDETNCSCVSKNGGELPYNEKGYIIRDKKVVYECGSSCRCSSNCSNRVSQKGLRYQLEVFKTKNRGWGVRSVNPIQPGGFICEYTGELLSDAEAEQRVENDEYLFELGNNCNLESTDGGLQLKNMSTTMISSMNEDIGYTIDAKCMGNVARFINHSCSPNLFAQNVLYDSDDLRFPHVMLFAMENIPPMRELTYDYNYTVGQVLDASGNIKSKACYCGASDCKGRLY
;
A
#
# COMPACT_ATOMS: atom_id res chain seq x y z
N PRO A 1 27.72 -6.90 18.27
CA PRO A 1 27.27 -8.14 17.68
C PRO A 1 26.24 -7.79 16.61
N ALA A 2 26.52 -8.16 15.35
CA ALA A 2 25.61 -7.89 14.24
C ALA A 2 24.30 -8.64 14.49
N SER A 3 23.18 -7.93 14.43
CA SER A 3 21.83 -8.48 14.41
C SER A 3 21.75 -9.58 13.35
N PRO A 4 21.17 -10.75 13.62
CA PRO A 4 21.02 -11.78 12.61
C PRO A 4 20.21 -11.19 11.46
N SER A 5 20.80 -11.17 10.27
CA SER A 5 20.11 -10.79 9.05
C SER A 5 18.85 -11.63 8.93
N SER A 6 17.69 -11.00 8.94
CA SER A 6 16.42 -11.68 8.74
C SER A 6 16.44 -12.32 7.35
N ARG A 7 16.68 -13.63 7.30
CA ARG A 7 16.63 -14.39 6.06
C ARG A 7 15.18 -14.54 5.67
N LEU A 8 14.81 -13.97 4.53
CA LEU A 8 13.51 -14.21 3.93
C LEU A 8 13.55 -15.58 3.24
N TYR A 9 12.65 -16.48 3.61
CA TYR A 9 12.46 -17.75 2.93
C TYR A 9 11.27 -17.62 2.01
N THR A 10 11.46 -17.90 0.73
CA THR A 10 10.39 -17.89 -0.27
C THR A 10 10.06 -19.33 -0.64
N TYR A 11 8.76 -19.66 -0.63
CA TYR A 11 8.30 -20.93 -1.17
C TYR A 11 8.50 -20.95 -2.68
N ASP A 12 9.31 -21.87 -3.17
CA ASP A 12 9.76 -21.94 -4.56
C ASP A 12 9.06 -23.06 -5.36
N GLY A 13 8.17 -23.79 -4.74
CA GLY A 13 7.41 -24.87 -5.35
C GLY A 13 7.81 -26.26 -4.85
N LEU A 14 7.29 -27.28 -5.54
CA LEU A 14 7.54 -28.69 -5.26
C LEU A 14 8.68 -29.23 -6.12
N TYR A 15 9.52 -30.04 -5.52
CA TYR A 15 10.66 -30.69 -6.15
C TYR A 15 10.62 -32.19 -5.90
N ASP A 16 11.05 -32.97 -6.88
CA ASP A 16 11.33 -34.38 -6.71
C ASP A 16 12.81 -34.59 -6.35
N VAL A 17 13.07 -35.38 -5.33
CA VAL A 17 14.44 -35.81 -4.98
C VAL A 17 14.82 -36.92 -5.93
N VAL A 18 15.73 -36.66 -6.86
CA VAL A 18 16.14 -37.61 -7.90
C VAL A 18 17.44 -38.32 -7.55
N ASN A 19 18.24 -37.76 -6.67
CA ASN A 19 19.45 -38.40 -6.17
C ASN A 19 19.78 -37.92 -4.76
N VAL A 20 20.38 -38.82 -3.97
CA VAL A 20 20.88 -38.53 -2.63
C VAL A 20 22.26 -39.20 -2.51
N HIS A 21 23.26 -38.43 -2.17
CA HIS A 21 24.58 -38.99 -1.84
C HIS A 21 25.13 -38.37 -0.55
N PHE A 22 25.99 -39.12 0.09
CA PHE A 22 26.66 -38.70 1.33
C PHE A 22 28.10 -38.34 1.00
N ASP A 23 28.52 -37.13 1.40
CA ASP A 23 29.85 -36.63 1.14
C ASP A 23 30.35 -35.78 2.33
N ASN A 24 31.66 -35.49 2.35
CA ASN A 24 32.21 -34.57 3.34
C ASN A 24 31.96 -33.12 2.91
N GLY A 25 31.25 -32.39 3.72
CA GLY A 25 31.04 -30.95 3.52
C GLY A 25 32.33 -30.14 3.69
N ALA A 26 32.33 -28.89 3.22
CA ALA A 26 33.46 -27.96 3.26
C ALA A 26 34.05 -27.76 4.69
N ALA A 27 33.27 -28.02 5.74
CA ALA A 27 33.69 -27.94 7.15
C ALA A 27 34.19 -29.28 7.72
N GLY A 28 34.37 -30.33 6.88
CA GLY A 28 34.89 -31.64 7.29
C GLY A 28 33.86 -32.59 7.94
N PHE A 29 32.58 -32.14 8.05
CA PHE A 29 31.52 -33.02 8.55
C PHE A 29 30.79 -33.71 7.40
N GLY A 30 30.38 -34.98 7.66
CA GLY A 30 29.54 -35.71 6.70
C GLY A 30 28.19 -35.04 6.50
N VAL A 31 27.79 -34.81 5.24
CA VAL A 31 26.54 -34.18 4.86
C VAL A 31 25.84 -35.00 3.76
N TYR A 32 24.52 -35.08 3.84
CA TYR A 32 23.73 -35.58 2.73
C TYR A 32 23.48 -34.46 1.71
N GLN A 33 23.78 -34.74 0.46
CA GLN A 33 23.48 -33.85 -0.65
C GLN A 33 22.32 -34.44 -1.45
N PHE A 34 21.34 -33.58 -1.78
CA PHE A 34 20.14 -33.95 -2.51
C PHE A 34 20.13 -33.25 -3.87
N THR A 35 19.95 -34.01 -4.91
CA THR A 35 19.66 -33.45 -6.24
C THR A 35 18.14 -33.32 -6.39
N LEU A 36 17.68 -32.09 -6.60
CA LEU A 36 16.26 -31.76 -6.68
C LEU A 36 15.90 -31.34 -8.10
N ILE A 37 14.85 -31.93 -8.66
CA ILE A 37 14.26 -31.50 -9.93
C ILE A 37 12.88 -30.95 -9.66
N ARG A 38 12.65 -29.71 -10.11
CA ARG A 38 11.37 -29.06 -9.95
C ARG A 38 10.29 -29.75 -10.75
N ARG A 39 9.12 -30.00 -10.13
CA ARG A 39 7.97 -30.59 -10.82
C ARG A 39 7.46 -29.66 -11.93
N PRO A 40 7.16 -30.20 -13.14
CA PRO A 40 6.60 -29.42 -14.23
C PRO A 40 5.18 -28.90 -13.89
N GLY A 41 4.69 -27.92 -14.65
CA GLY A 41 3.33 -27.39 -14.52
C GLY A 41 3.11 -26.38 -13.37
N GLN A 42 4.14 -26.06 -12.59
CA GLN A 42 4.06 -25.04 -11.56
C GLN A 42 4.33 -23.64 -12.11
N PRO A 43 3.77 -22.56 -11.51
CA PRO A 43 4.06 -21.18 -11.90
C PRO A 43 5.56 -20.88 -11.92
N GLN A 44 5.98 -19.94 -12.76
CA GLN A 44 7.38 -19.54 -12.85
C GLN A 44 7.88 -18.91 -11.55
N LEU A 45 9.12 -19.15 -11.17
CA LEU A 45 9.61 -18.99 -9.82
C LEU A 45 10.10 -17.61 -9.42
N GLY A 46 9.92 -17.30 -8.15
CA GLY A 46 10.54 -16.16 -7.49
C GLY A 46 12.07 -16.12 -7.53
N LEU A 47 12.75 -17.27 -7.71
CA LEU A 47 14.20 -17.28 -7.76
C LEU A 47 14.78 -16.54 -8.97
N SER A 48 14.16 -16.69 -10.15
CA SER A 48 14.53 -15.94 -11.35
C SER A 48 14.28 -14.42 -11.15
N ILE A 49 13.21 -14.06 -10.46
CA ILE A 49 12.87 -12.69 -10.10
C ILE A 49 13.87 -12.14 -9.09
N VAL A 50 14.25 -12.91 -8.07
CA VAL A 50 15.25 -12.50 -7.07
C VAL A 50 16.63 -12.31 -7.72
N GLN A 51 17.00 -13.20 -8.64
CA GLN A 51 18.25 -13.07 -9.42
C GLN A 51 18.19 -11.85 -10.36
N PHE A 52 17.08 -11.64 -11.04
CA PHE A 52 16.86 -10.48 -11.90
C PHE A 52 16.98 -9.18 -11.10
N VAL A 53 16.28 -9.05 -9.98
CA VAL A 53 16.38 -7.90 -9.06
C VAL A 53 17.79 -7.73 -8.49
N GLY A 54 18.46 -8.84 -8.12
CA GLY A 54 19.85 -8.82 -7.68
C GLY A 54 20.80 -8.28 -8.78
N ASN A 55 20.55 -8.60 -10.03
CA ASN A 55 21.31 -8.15 -11.17
C ASN A 55 21.03 -6.66 -11.47
N LEU A 56 19.77 -6.21 -11.35
CA LEU A 56 19.41 -4.78 -11.48
C LEU A 56 20.17 -3.92 -10.47
N LYS A 57 20.26 -4.38 -9.20
CA LYS A 57 20.96 -3.66 -8.14
C LYS A 57 22.48 -3.64 -8.32
N LYS A 58 23.06 -4.69 -8.89
CA LYS A 58 24.55 -4.81 -9.01
C LYS A 58 25.13 -4.12 -10.22
N LYS A 59 24.39 -3.98 -11.31
CA LYS A 59 24.96 -3.59 -12.61
C LYS A 59 24.55 -2.22 -13.12
N GLY A 60 23.65 -1.49 -12.45
CA GLY A 60 23.12 -0.24 -13.01
C GLY A 60 22.56 -0.47 -14.44
N LEU A 61 22.05 -1.66 -14.72
CA LEU A 61 21.64 -2.08 -16.06
C LEU A 61 20.51 -1.19 -16.54
N ALA A 62 20.70 -0.64 -17.74
CA ALA A 62 19.60 -0.09 -18.51
C ALA A 62 18.48 -1.15 -18.54
N ARG A 63 17.34 -0.81 -17.97
CA ARG A 63 16.21 -1.70 -17.86
C ARG A 63 15.62 -1.87 -19.26
N PRO A 64 15.48 -3.10 -19.79
CA PRO A 64 14.79 -3.27 -21.06
C PRO A 64 13.35 -2.74 -20.90
N ASN A 65 12.85 -2.06 -21.92
CA ASN A 65 11.49 -1.49 -21.96
C ASN A 65 11.19 -0.39 -20.93
N LEU A 66 12.24 0.28 -20.43
CA LEU A 66 12.12 1.48 -19.61
C LEU A 66 11.60 2.64 -20.48
N LEU A 67 10.45 3.19 -20.11
CA LEU A 67 9.85 4.36 -20.75
C LEU A 67 10.24 5.66 -20.07
N LEU A 68 10.37 5.63 -18.73
CA LEU A 68 10.69 6.80 -17.92
C LEU A 68 11.51 6.37 -16.70
N GLU A 69 12.59 7.07 -16.41
CA GLU A 69 13.46 6.78 -15.27
C GLU A 69 12.79 7.14 -13.93
N ASP A 70 12.05 8.24 -13.91
CA ASP A 70 11.37 8.72 -12.70
C ASP A 70 10.12 9.55 -13.05
N ILE A 71 8.94 8.99 -12.83
CA ILE A 71 7.66 9.69 -13.02
C ILE A 71 7.41 10.72 -11.91
N SER A 72 8.06 10.59 -10.75
CA SER A 72 7.95 11.54 -9.65
C SER A 72 8.74 12.82 -9.86
N GLN A 73 9.64 12.85 -10.86
CA GLN A 73 10.51 13.99 -11.16
C GLN A 73 11.37 14.43 -9.96
N GLY A 74 11.84 13.46 -9.17
CA GLY A 74 12.67 13.71 -7.99
C GLY A 74 11.89 14.13 -6.74
N GLN A 75 10.56 14.03 -6.75
CA GLN A 75 9.73 14.41 -5.59
C GLN A 75 9.62 13.29 -4.54
N GLU A 76 10.06 12.07 -4.87
CA GLU A 76 10.06 10.92 -3.95
C GLU A 76 11.49 10.58 -3.47
N ASN A 77 11.59 9.85 -2.37
CA ASN A 77 12.87 9.36 -1.83
C ASN A 77 13.60 8.40 -2.79
N TRP A 78 12.83 7.72 -3.63
CA TRP A 78 13.30 6.77 -4.63
C TRP A 78 12.70 7.12 -5.98
N PRO A 79 13.49 7.07 -7.08
CA PRO A 79 12.92 7.18 -8.41
C PRO A 79 11.84 6.13 -8.65
N VAL A 80 10.70 6.56 -9.18
CA VAL A 80 9.59 5.68 -9.57
C VAL A 80 9.64 5.49 -11.08
N CYS A 81 10.29 4.43 -11.53
CA CYS A 81 10.43 4.19 -12.97
C CYS A 81 9.14 3.64 -13.60
N VAL A 82 9.02 3.84 -14.92
CA VAL A 82 7.89 3.33 -15.71
C VAL A 82 8.41 2.36 -16.77
N VAL A 83 7.85 1.16 -16.80
CA VAL A 83 8.23 0.11 -17.77
C VAL A 83 7.00 -0.42 -18.52
N ASN A 84 7.18 -0.74 -19.80
CA ASN A 84 6.16 -1.36 -20.62
C ASN A 84 6.73 -2.58 -21.37
N GLU A 85 6.34 -3.76 -20.91
CA GLU A 85 6.75 -5.06 -21.48
C GLU A 85 5.59 -5.75 -22.22
N VAL A 86 4.46 -5.04 -22.46
CA VAL A 86 3.21 -5.62 -22.93
C VAL A 86 2.84 -5.12 -24.33
N ASP A 87 2.88 -3.81 -24.54
CA ASP A 87 2.40 -3.16 -25.76
C ASP A 87 3.23 -1.91 -26.09
N GLY A 88 2.76 -1.07 -27.04
CA GLY A 88 3.43 0.17 -27.45
C GLY A 88 2.91 1.43 -26.78
N ASP A 89 2.13 1.35 -25.72
CA ASP A 89 1.59 2.53 -25.03
C ASP A 89 2.70 3.38 -24.42
N PRO A 90 2.64 4.71 -24.56
CA PRO A 90 3.60 5.62 -23.92
C PRO A 90 3.42 5.64 -22.39
N ALA A 91 4.42 6.19 -21.68
CA ALA A 91 4.33 6.38 -20.24
C ALA A 91 3.09 7.24 -19.86
N PRO A 92 2.40 6.92 -18.74
CA PRO A 92 1.16 7.59 -18.34
C PRO A 92 1.45 8.94 -17.67
N THR A 93 1.81 9.95 -18.45
CA THR A 93 2.23 11.29 -17.98
C THR A 93 1.12 12.35 -18.01
N ASN A 94 -0.12 11.97 -18.30
CA ASN A 94 -1.25 12.90 -18.43
C ASN A 94 -1.82 13.36 -17.07
N PHE A 95 -0.94 13.63 -16.09
CA PHE A 95 -1.29 14.12 -14.76
C PHE A 95 -0.08 14.85 -14.16
N THR A 96 -0.31 15.63 -13.10
CA THR A 96 0.76 16.25 -12.30
C THR A 96 1.08 15.35 -11.11
N TYR A 97 2.36 14.95 -10.96
CA TYR A 97 2.79 14.21 -9.79
C TYR A 97 2.81 15.12 -8.56
N ILE A 98 2.18 14.70 -7.47
CA ILE A 98 2.19 15.39 -6.18
C ILE A 98 2.41 14.37 -5.04
N PRO A 99 3.44 14.52 -4.19
CA PRO A 99 3.71 13.59 -3.10
C PRO A 99 2.77 13.78 -1.90
N ASN A 100 2.05 14.89 -1.81
CA ASN A 100 1.17 15.24 -0.72
C ASN A 100 -0.22 15.62 -1.24
N ILE A 101 -1.26 15.51 -0.38
CA ILE A 101 -2.62 15.94 -0.70
C ILE A 101 -2.63 17.45 -1.02
N LYS A 102 -3.31 17.80 -2.10
CA LYS A 102 -3.60 19.20 -2.44
C LYS A 102 -4.91 19.64 -1.80
N TYR A 103 -4.78 20.40 -0.75
CA TYR A 103 -5.94 20.97 -0.04
C TYR A 103 -6.53 22.18 -0.76
N PRO A 104 -7.86 22.32 -0.77
CA PRO A 104 -8.53 23.51 -1.31
C PRO A 104 -8.28 24.74 -0.43
N LYS A 105 -8.54 25.94 -1.00
CA LYS A 105 -8.27 27.23 -0.31
C LYS A 105 -9.07 27.43 0.97
N TRP A 106 -10.23 26.81 1.09
CA TRP A 106 -11.08 26.90 2.27
C TRP A 106 -10.60 26.02 3.43
N PHE A 107 -9.75 25.04 3.14
CA PHE A 107 -9.20 24.13 4.16
C PHE A 107 -8.19 24.85 5.05
N SER A 108 -8.33 24.66 6.34
CA SER A 108 -7.38 25.16 7.33
C SER A 108 -6.96 24.04 8.27
N HIS A 109 -5.67 23.77 8.30
CA HIS A 109 -5.11 22.81 9.26
C HIS A 109 -5.20 23.39 10.68
N VAL A 110 -5.95 22.71 11.55
CA VAL A 110 -5.89 22.92 12.97
C VAL A 110 -4.95 21.88 13.54
N LEU A 111 -3.73 22.28 13.85
CA LEU A 111 -2.70 21.38 14.37
C LEU A 111 -3.16 20.75 15.69
N PRO A 112 -3.01 19.42 15.83
CA PRO A 112 -3.37 18.73 17.07
C PRO A 112 -2.44 19.09 18.20
N GLN A 113 -2.89 18.88 19.45
CA GLN A 113 -1.99 18.94 20.59
C GLN A 113 -0.99 17.79 20.51
N GLY A 114 0.30 18.12 20.39
CA GLY A 114 1.38 17.14 20.33
C GLY A 114 1.70 16.52 21.69
N CYS A 115 2.55 15.50 21.67
CA CYS A 115 3.13 14.94 22.90
C CYS A 115 4.39 15.70 23.33
N ASP A 116 4.67 15.69 24.65
CA ASP A 116 5.85 16.32 25.26
C ASP A 116 7.03 15.35 25.45
N CYS A 117 7.01 14.18 24.79
CA CYS A 117 8.07 13.19 24.90
C CYS A 117 9.39 13.73 24.35
N GLU A 118 10.49 13.54 25.08
CA GLU A 118 11.84 13.83 24.62
C GLU A 118 12.46 12.56 24.02
N GLY A 119 13.08 12.69 22.83
CA GLY A 119 13.68 11.56 22.13
C GLY A 119 12.67 10.77 21.30
N GLY A 120 11.96 9.79 21.85
CA GLY A 120 10.98 8.94 21.17
C GLY A 120 9.80 8.59 22.08
N CYS A 121 8.72 8.10 21.46
CA CYS A 121 7.55 7.59 22.17
C CYS A 121 7.65 6.07 22.29
N SER A 122 7.19 5.53 23.43
CA SER A 122 7.06 4.10 23.70
C SER A 122 5.79 3.84 24.49
N ASP A 123 5.41 2.58 24.63
CA ASP A 123 4.23 2.17 25.41
C ASP A 123 4.41 2.50 26.92
N GLU A 124 5.67 2.55 27.37
CA GLU A 124 6.02 2.90 28.77
C GLU A 124 6.00 4.40 29.03
N THR A 125 6.08 5.24 27.99
CA THR A 125 6.00 6.69 28.13
C THR A 125 4.53 7.11 28.26
N ASN A 126 4.21 8.00 29.19
CA ASN A 126 2.86 8.58 29.28
C ASN A 126 2.61 9.54 28.11
N CYS A 127 2.65 9.00 26.89
CA CYS A 127 2.57 9.74 25.65
C CYS A 127 1.12 9.92 25.20
N SER A 128 0.68 11.18 24.98
CA SER A 128 -0.68 11.47 24.52
C SER A 128 -0.99 10.84 23.16
N CYS A 129 0.00 10.76 22.24
CA CYS A 129 -0.20 10.12 20.94
C CYS A 129 -0.34 8.60 21.05
N VAL A 130 0.41 7.95 21.96
CA VAL A 130 0.26 6.52 22.26
C VAL A 130 -1.09 6.25 22.91
N SER A 131 -1.53 7.12 23.83
CA SER A 131 -2.85 7.02 24.47
C SER A 131 -4.00 7.09 23.46
N LYS A 132 -3.90 7.96 22.42
CA LYS A 132 -4.88 8.03 21.33
C LYS A 132 -4.95 6.71 20.53
N ASN A 133 -3.85 5.95 20.47
CA ASN A 133 -3.79 4.63 19.85
C ASN A 133 -4.26 3.47 20.75
N GLY A 134 -4.81 3.77 21.92
CA GLY A 134 -5.27 2.76 22.88
C GLY A 134 -4.18 2.30 23.86
N GLY A 135 -3.13 3.09 24.05
CA GLY A 135 -2.05 2.84 25.00
C GLY A 135 -0.87 2.03 24.45
N GLU A 136 -0.91 1.65 23.19
CA GLU A 136 0.15 0.90 22.50
C GLU A 136 0.57 1.58 21.20
N LEU A 137 1.87 1.49 20.87
CA LEU A 137 2.35 1.95 19.57
C LEU A 137 1.69 1.13 18.44
N PRO A 138 1.24 1.78 17.34
CA PRO A 138 0.66 1.07 16.21
C PRO A 138 1.70 0.30 15.38
N TYR A 139 2.98 0.61 15.57
CA TYR A 139 4.10 0.07 14.82
C TYR A 139 5.08 -0.68 15.72
N ASN A 140 5.65 -1.76 15.20
CA ASN A 140 6.76 -2.44 15.86
C ASN A 140 8.08 -1.66 15.70
N GLU A 141 9.16 -2.14 16.34
CA GLU A 141 10.51 -1.54 16.30
C GLU A 141 11.06 -1.33 14.87
N LYS A 142 10.57 -2.11 13.90
CA LYS A 142 10.97 -2.01 12.49
C LYS A 142 10.09 -1.07 11.68
N GLY A 143 9.09 -0.44 12.31
CA GLY A 143 8.13 0.44 11.66
C GLY A 143 7.15 -0.32 10.74
N TYR A 144 6.76 -1.53 11.11
CA TYR A 144 5.66 -2.26 10.48
C TYR A 144 4.42 -2.10 11.34
N ILE A 145 3.28 -1.78 10.71
CA ILE A 145 2.02 -1.72 11.44
C ILE A 145 1.68 -3.11 11.99
N ILE A 146 1.33 -3.18 13.27
CA ILE A 146 1.11 -4.45 13.98
C ILE A 146 -0.25 -5.03 13.61
N ARG A 147 -1.26 -4.17 13.53
CA ARG A 147 -2.63 -4.49 13.14
C ARG A 147 -3.31 -3.25 12.58
N ASP A 148 -4.30 -3.45 11.76
CA ASP A 148 -5.19 -2.41 11.31
C ASP A 148 -5.99 -1.81 12.47
N LYS A 149 -6.27 -0.53 12.40
CA LYS A 149 -7.08 0.22 13.36
C LYS A 149 -8.06 1.11 12.60
N LYS A 150 -9.16 1.49 13.25
CA LYS A 150 -10.07 2.47 12.67
C LYS A 150 -9.33 3.75 12.24
N VAL A 151 -8.47 4.25 13.13
CA VAL A 151 -7.55 5.37 12.87
C VAL A 151 -6.26 5.13 13.63
N VAL A 152 -5.14 5.43 13.00
CA VAL A 152 -3.82 5.48 13.63
C VAL A 152 -3.44 6.94 13.86
N TYR A 153 -2.96 7.27 15.06
CA TYR A 153 -2.46 8.59 15.41
C TYR A 153 -0.93 8.56 15.47
N GLU A 154 -0.29 9.14 14.46
CA GLU A 154 1.16 9.34 14.46
C GLU A 154 1.53 10.65 15.16
N CYS A 155 2.78 10.78 15.58
CA CYS A 155 3.34 12.02 16.07
C CYS A 155 3.55 13.00 14.92
N GLY A 156 2.95 14.17 15.01
CA GLY A 156 3.05 15.23 14.01
C GLY A 156 4.05 16.33 14.36
N SER A 157 4.00 17.43 13.61
CA SER A 157 4.88 18.60 13.79
C SER A 157 4.74 19.27 15.17
N SER A 158 3.57 19.16 15.80
CA SER A 158 3.31 19.70 17.15
C SER A 158 3.95 18.88 18.28
N CYS A 159 4.45 17.67 17.99
CA CYS A 159 5.06 16.81 19.00
C CYS A 159 6.53 17.19 19.24
N ARG A 160 6.97 17.16 20.51
CA ARG A 160 8.36 17.45 20.90
C ARG A 160 9.31 16.28 20.65
N CYS A 161 8.79 15.07 20.41
CA CYS A 161 9.61 13.91 20.10
C CYS A 161 10.39 14.09 18.78
N SER A 162 11.52 13.40 18.66
CA SER A 162 12.41 13.51 17.50
C SER A 162 11.73 13.08 16.19
N SER A 163 12.26 13.53 15.06
CA SER A 163 11.83 13.08 13.72
C SER A 163 12.00 11.58 13.50
N ASN A 164 12.86 10.93 14.29
CA ASN A 164 13.10 9.49 14.25
C ASN A 164 12.20 8.69 15.22
N CYS A 165 11.22 9.36 15.84
CA CYS A 165 10.27 8.69 16.73
C CYS A 165 9.64 7.46 16.04
N SER A 166 9.50 6.36 16.78
CA SER A 166 8.89 5.11 16.32
C SER A 166 7.43 5.27 15.90
N ASN A 167 6.75 6.30 16.41
CA ASN A 167 5.39 6.67 16.02
C ASN A 167 5.34 7.71 14.89
N ARG A 168 6.31 7.68 13.95
CA ARG A 168 6.36 8.48 12.73
C ARG A 168 6.83 7.59 11.59
N VAL A 169 5.95 6.81 10.99
CA VAL A 169 6.30 5.84 9.96
C VAL A 169 5.90 6.32 8.57
N SER A 170 4.65 6.73 8.39
CA SER A 170 4.10 7.02 7.07
C SER A 170 4.52 8.37 6.50
N GLN A 171 5.05 9.27 7.33
CA GLN A 171 5.46 10.63 6.98
C GLN A 171 6.87 10.70 6.31
N LYS A 172 7.54 9.57 6.11
CA LYS A 172 8.95 9.53 5.67
C LYS A 172 9.13 9.30 4.17
N GLY A 173 8.05 9.39 3.39
CA GLY A 173 8.05 9.10 1.97
C GLY A 173 8.17 7.60 1.65
N LEU A 174 8.39 7.26 0.39
CA LEU A 174 8.46 5.87 -0.07
C LEU A 174 9.55 5.08 0.65
N ARG A 175 9.17 3.98 1.25
CA ARG A 175 10.10 3.06 1.93
C ARG A 175 10.74 2.06 0.98
N TYR A 176 10.03 1.70 -0.08
CA TYR A 176 10.43 0.72 -1.07
C TYR A 176 10.60 1.38 -2.43
N GLN A 177 11.50 0.85 -3.24
CA GLN A 177 11.61 1.25 -4.63
C GLN A 177 10.44 0.66 -5.41
N LEU A 178 9.53 1.52 -5.81
CA LEU A 178 8.34 1.18 -6.59
C LEU A 178 8.58 1.38 -8.07
N GLU A 179 7.77 0.70 -8.88
CA GLU A 179 7.79 0.75 -10.32
C GLU A 179 6.37 0.72 -10.86
N VAL A 180 6.06 1.65 -11.75
CA VAL A 180 4.83 1.62 -12.56
C VAL A 180 5.09 0.72 -13.77
N PHE A 181 4.24 -0.27 -13.99
CA PHE A 181 4.40 -1.21 -15.10
C PHE A 181 3.09 -1.42 -15.86
N LYS A 182 3.20 -1.72 -17.16
CA LYS A 182 2.01 -2.04 -17.97
C LYS A 182 1.50 -3.43 -17.62
N THR A 183 0.23 -3.54 -17.27
CA THR A 183 -0.46 -4.83 -17.08
C THR A 183 -1.09 -5.31 -18.38
N LYS A 184 -1.43 -6.59 -18.49
CA LYS A 184 -2.01 -7.15 -19.71
C LYS A 184 -3.42 -6.63 -20.02
N ASN A 185 -4.23 -6.30 -19.00
CA ASN A 185 -5.67 -6.04 -19.18
C ASN A 185 -6.26 -5.02 -18.18
N ARG A 186 -5.41 -4.35 -17.38
CA ARG A 186 -5.84 -3.37 -16.35
C ARG A 186 -5.07 -2.05 -16.46
N GLY A 187 -4.61 -1.70 -17.66
CA GLY A 187 -3.82 -0.50 -17.87
C GLY A 187 -2.47 -0.56 -17.13
N TRP A 188 -2.18 0.42 -16.31
CA TRP A 188 -0.94 0.51 -15.52
C TRP A 188 -1.16 -0.08 -14.13
N GLY A 189 -0.12 -0.65 -13.56
CA GLY A 189 -0.08 -1.19 -12.20
C GLY A 189 1.19 -0.75 -11.47
N VAL A 190 1.29 -1.07 -10.18
CA VAL A 190 2.47 -0.80 -9.35
C VAL A 190 3.02 -2.11 -8.80
N ARG A 191 4.34 -2.22 -8.76
CA ARG A 191 5.05 -3.33 -8.13
C ARG A 191 6.28 -2.82 -7.39
N SER A 192 6.76 -3.56 -6.41
CA SER A 192 8.00 -3.24 -5.71
C SER A 192 9.17 -4.06 -6.26
N VAL A 193 10.32 -3.42 -6.41
CA VAL A 193 11.59 -4.10 -6.70
C VAL A 193 12.15 -4.79 -5.44
N ASN A 194 11.68 -4.40 -4.25
CA ASN A 194 12.07 -4.98 -2.97
C ASN A 194 11.03 -5.99 -2.48
N PRO A 195 11.43 -7.01 -1.71
CA PRO A 195 10.47 -7.79 -0.94
C PRO A 195 9.85 -6.91 0.15
N ILE A 196 8.56 -7.06 0.39
CA ILE A 196 7.81 -6.31 1.39
C ILE A 196 7.32 -7.29 2.45
N GLN A 197 7.49 -6.94 3.72
CA GLN A 197 6.97 -7.72 4.85
C GLN A 197 5.57 -7.25 5.23
N PRO A 198 4.74 -8.09 5.90
CA PRO A 198 3.44 -7.68 6.41
C PRO A 198 3.56 -6.44 7.29
N GLY A 199 2.61 -5.54 7.18
CA GLY A 199 2.61 -4.26 7.88
C GLY A 199 3.58 -3.22 7.32
N GLY A 200 4.27 -3.50 6.21
CA GLY A 200 5.16 -2.54 5.56
C GLY A 200 4.39 -1.39 4.92
N PHE A 201 4.75 -0.14 5.24
CA PHE A 201 4.20 1.06 4.61
C PHE A 201 4.64 1.15 3.15
N ILE A 202 3.72 1.40 2.24
CA ILE A 202 3.94 1.49 0.80
C ILE A 202 3.99 2.95 0.35
N CYS A 203 2.86 3.64 0.39
CA CYS A 203 2.68 5.03 0.00
C CYS A 203 1.36 5.58 0.55
N GLU A 204 1.21 6.89 0.52
CA GLU A 204 -0.06 7.58 0.72
C GLU A 204 -0.85 7.61 -0.59
N TYR A 205 -2.18 7.58 -0.54
CA TYR A 205 -3.03 7.90 -1.68
C TYR A 205 -3.23 9.42 -1.73
N THR A 206 -2.62 10.09 -2.69
CA THR A 206 -2.66 11.56 -2.80
C THR A 206 -3.41 12.03 -4.03
N GLY A 207 -3.99 13.22 -3.94
CA GLY A 207 -4.76 13.86 -4.99
C GLY A 207 -5.28 15.23 -4.54
N GLU A 208 -6.30 15.74 -5.21
CA GLU A 208 -7.05 16.94 -4.79
C GLU A 208 -8.11 16.53 -3.77
N LEU A 209 -8.15 17.21 -2.63
CA LEU A 209 -9.23 17.02 -1.66
C LEU A 209 -10.47 17.76 -2.14
N LEU A 210 -11.60 17.07 -2.26
CA LEU A 210 -12.89 17.54 -2.72
C LEU A 210 -13.93 17.36 -1.62
N SER A 211 -14.93 18.24 -1.58
CA SER A 211 -16.20 17.97 -0.91
C SER A 211 -17.05 17.00 -1.75
N ASP A 212 -18.03 16.33 -1.14
CA ASP A 212 -18.93 15.43 -1.87
C ASP A 212 -19.62 16.12 -3.04
N ALA A 213 -20.06 17.35 -2.86
CA ALA A 213 -20.70 18.14 -3.92
C ALA A 213 -19.76 18.40 -5.12
N GLU A 214 -18.44 18.54 -4.88
CA GLU A 214 -17.44 18.66 -5.95
C GLU A 214 -17.13 17.30 -6.57
N ALA A 215 -17.10 16.23 -5.76
CA ALA A 215 -16.87 14.87 -6.23
C ALA A 215 -18.02 14.37 -7.11
N GLU A 216 -19.29 14.65 -6.74
CA GLU A 216 -20.48 14.34 -7.54
C GLU A 216 -20.44 14.95 -8.94
N GLN A 217 -19.85 16.13 -9.10
CA GLN A 217 -19.66 16.73 -10.43
C GLN A 217 -18.63 16.00 -11.30
N ARG A 218 -17.87 15.07 -10.73
CA ARG A 218 -16.86 14.27 -11.41
C ARG A 218 -17.28 12.81 -11.64
N VAL A 219 -18.55 12.45 -11.42
CA VAL A 219 -19.09 11.07 -11.46
C VAL A 219 -18.79 10.31 -12.76
N GLU A 220 -18.70 10.98 -13.91
CA GLU A 220 -18.31 10.33 -15.17
C GLU A 220 -16.80 9.97 -15.25
N ASN A 221 -16.02 10.46 -14.29
CA ASN A 221 -14.57 10.34 -14.22
C ASN A 221 -14.10 9.83 -12.85
N ASP A 222 -14.87 8.95 -12.26
CA ASP A 222 -14.76 8.47 -10.87
C ASP A 222 -13.66 7.40 -10.62
N GLU A 223 -12.93 7.01 -11.66
CA GLU A 223 -11.93 5.93 -11.57
C GLU A 223 -10.78 6.18 -10.59
N TYR A 224 -10.55 7.44 -10.20
CA TYR A 224 -9.48 7.89 -9.31
C TYR A 224 -9.99 8.52 -8.02
N LEU A 225 -11.28 8.41 -7.74
CA LEU A 225 -11.89 8.93 -6.52
C LEU A 225 -11.68 7.96 -5.36
N PHE A 226 -11.25 8.47 -4.23
CA PHE A 226 -11.10 7.73 -2.98
C PHE A 226 -11.89 8.45 -1.88
N GLU A 227 -13.03 7.89 -1.48
CA GLU A 227 -13.89 8.45 -0.43
C GLU A 227 -13.23 8.32 0.95
N LEU A 228 -13.12 9.45 1.67
CA LEU A 228 -12.65 9.48 3.05
C LEU A 228 -13.80 9.10 3.99
N GLY A 229 -13.57 8.17 4.89
CA GLY A 229 -14.59 7.71 5.85
C GLY A 229 -15.14 6.31 5.61
N ASN A 230 -15.17 5.80 4.39
CA ASN A 230 -15.66 4.44 4.10
C ASN A 230 -14.74 3.32 4.62
N ASN A 231 -13.48 3.61 4.91
CA ASN A 231 -12.53 2.64 5.48
C ASN A 231 -12.67 2.46 7.01
N CYS A 232 -13.63 3.16 7.65
CA CYS A 232 -13.81 3.10 9.10
C CYS A 232 -14.64 1.90 9.60
N ASN A 233 -15.05 0.97 8.74
CA ASN A 233 -15.98 -0.11 9.05
C ASN A 233 -15.33 -1.48 9.31
N LEU A 234 -14.11 -1.51 9.84
CA LEU A 234 -13.53 -2.75 10.36
C LEU A 234 -13.90 -2.90 11.84
N GLU A 235 -14.92 -3.70 12.14
CA GLU A 235 -15.13 -4.21 13.49
C GLU A 235 -14.11 -5.32 13.73
N SER A 236 -13.20 -5.10 14.68
CA SER A 236 -12.32 -6.14 15.19
C SER A 236 -13.13 -7.13 16.01
N THR A 237 -13.47 -8.27 15.44
CA THR A 237 -13.87 -9.44 16.22
C THR A 237 -12.63 -10.28 16.50
N ASP A 238 -12.41 -10.58 17.77
CA ASP A 238 -11.40 -11.51 18.26
C ASP A 238 -11.42 -12.81 17.44
N GLY A 239 -10.38 -13.06 16.65
CA GLY A 239 -10.20 -14.34 15.96
C GLY A 239 -10.55 -14.39 14.49
N GLY A 240 -9.85 -13.63 13.64
CA GLY A 240 -9.82 -13.85 12.17
C GLY A 240 -10.53 -12.78 11.35
N LEU A 241 -9.80 -12.25 10.38
CA LEU A 241 -10.26 -11.30 9.38
C LEU A 241 -11.52 -11.81 8.64
N GLN A 242 -12.68 -11.30 9.01
CA GLN A 242 -13.88 -11.39 8.19
C GLN A 242 -14.36 -9.98 7.84
N LEU A 243 -14.19 -9.60 6.58
CA LEU A 243 -14.82 -8.44 5.97
C LEU A 243 -16.35 -8.56 6.05
N LYS A 244 -17.00 -7.77 6.89
CA LYS A 244 -18.44 -7.59 6.85
C LYS A 244 -18.78 -6.16 6.47
N ASN A 245 -19.44 -6.04 5.30
CA ASN A 245 -20.12 -4.82 4.86
C ASN A 245 -21.14 -4.39 5.91
N MET A 246 -20.94 -3.25 6.55
CA MET A 246 -21.98 -2.60 7.33
C MET A 246 -22.26 -1.21 6.75
N SER A 247 -23.49 -1.08 6.35
CA SER A 247 -24.19 0.11 5.89
C SER A 247 -23.99 1.33 6.82
N THR A 248 -23.79 2.46 6.20
CA THR A 248 -23.61 3.82 6.73
C THR A 248 -24.81 4.32 7.57
N THR A 249 -25.14 3.71 8.70
CA THR A 249 -26.37 4.15 9.41
C THR A 249 -26.21 4.45 10.91
N MET A 250 -25.00 4.65 11.44
CA MET A 250 -24.84 4.95 12.88
C MET A 250 -23.80 6.03 13.23
N ILE A 251 -23.70 7.12 12.46
CA ILE A 251 -23.07 8.36 12.95
C ILE A 251 -23.96 9.58 12.55
N SER A 252 -25.26 9.43 12.75
CA SER A 252 -26.20 10.53 12.58
C SER A 252 -26.66 11.05 13.93
N SER A 253 -25.93 12.00 14.48
CA SER A 253 -26.50 13.09 15.26
C SER A 253 -25.47 14.20 15.42
N MET A 254 -25.74 15.27 14.72
CA MET A 254 -25.24 16.64 14.76
C MET A 254 -24.35 17.06 13.59
N ASN A 255 -24.99 17.79 12.68
CA ASN A 255 -24.49 18.58 11.55
C ASN A 255 -24.08 17.78 10.30
N GLU A 256 -24.93 17.94 9.28
CA GLU A 256 -24.75 17.69 7.83
C GLU A 256 -23.58 16.78 7.47
N ASP A 257 -23.88 15.56 7.00
CA ASP A 257 -22.95 14.55 6.48
C ASP A 257 -22.20 15.10 5.25
N ILE A 258 -21.23 15.99 5.49
CA ILE A 258 -20.31 16.41 4.44
C ILE A 258 -19.18 15.39 4.41
N GLY A 259 -19.25 14.46 3.49
CA GLY A 259 -18.14 13.56 3.15
C GLY A 259 -17.08 14.28 2.31
N TYR A 260 -15.93 13.69 2.23
CA TYR A 260 -14.80 14.20 1.45
C TYR A 260 -14.17 13.10 0.64
N THR A 261 -13.60 13.47 -0.49
CA THR A 261 -13.02 12.54 -1.46
C THR A 261 -11.67 13.07 -1.94
N ILE A 262 -10.69 12.17 -2.11
CA ILE A 262 -9.44 12.47 -2.79
C ILE A 262 -9.59 12.10 -4.27
N ASP A 263 -9.36 13.04 -5.18
CA ASP A 263 -9.30 12.79 -6.62
C ASP A 263 -7.86 12.80 -7.13
N ALA A 264 -7.38 11.63 -7.53
CA ALA A 264 -6.04 11.44 -8.09
C ALA A 264 -6.00 11.49 -9.63
N LYS A 265 -7.04 11.95 -10.31
CA LYS A 265 -7.12 11.97 -11.78
C LYS A 265 -6.14 12.94 -12.42
N CYS A 266 -6.21 14.22 -12.06
CA CYS A 266 -5.37 15.27 -12.63
C CYS A 266 -4.08 15.49 -11.84
N MET A 267 -4.12 15.24 -10.55
CA MET A 267 -2.99 15.35 -9.63
C MET A 267 -2.96 14.14 -8.71
N GLY A 268 -1.81 13.53 -8.50
CA GLY A 268 -1.68 12.36 -7.64
C GLY A 268 -0.26 11.82 -7.62
N ASN A 269 -0.03 10.75 -6.89
CA ASN A 269 1.27 10.08 -6.84
C ASN A 269 1.20 8.66 -7.42
N VAL A 270 2.18 7.83 -7.07
CA VAL A 270 2.26 6.44 -7.55
C VAL A 270 1.03 5.60 -7.16
N ALA A 271 0.35 5.91 -6.05
CA ALA A 271 -0.82 5.15 -5.57
C ALA A 271 -1.98 5.12 -6.56
N ARG A 272 -2.12 6.15 -7.42
CA ARG A 272 -3.17 6.20 -8.45
C ARG A 272 -3.11 5.05 -9.47
N PHE A 273 -1.98 4.38 -9.56
CA PHE A 273 -1.76 3.24 -10.46
C PHE A 273 -1.95 1.87 -9.76
N ILE A 274 -2.22 1.85 -8.44
CA ILE A 274 -2.44 0.59 -7.72
C ILE A 274 -3.83 0.08 -8.04
N ASN A 275 -3.90 -1.09 -8.67
CA ASN A 275 -5.16 -1.69 -9.14
C ASN A 275 -5.97 -2.33 -8.02
N HIS A 276 -7.27 -2.51 -8.29
CA HIS A 276 -8.14 -3.34 -7.45
C HIS A 276 -7.80 -4.83 -7.56
N SER A 277 -7.99 -5.55 -6.45
CA SER A 277 -8.11 -7.00 -6.43
C SER A 277 -9.17 -7.45 -5.43
N CYS A 278 -9.94 -8.49 -5.78
CA CYS A 278 -10.84 -9.16 -4.85
C CYS A 278 -10.10 -9.97 -3.77
N SER A 279 -8.82 -10.32 -4.02
CA SER A 279 -7.87 -10.86 -3.04
C SER A 279 -6.64 -9.95 -3.00
N PRO A 280 -6.73 -8.79 -2.32
CA PRO A 280 -5.69 -7.78 -2.30
C PRO A 280 -4.50 -8.21 -1.45
N ASN A 281 -3.34 -7.58 -1.68
CA ASN A 281 -2.16 -7.72 -0.84
C ASN A 281 -1.80 -6.46 -0.05
N LEU A 282 -2.59 -5.39 -0.24
CA LEU A 282 -2.52 -4.15 0.54
C LEU A 282 -3.86 -3.85 1.19
N PHE A 283 -3.81 -3.11 2.29
CA PHE A 283 -4.98 -2.46 2.89
C PHE A 283 -4.75 -0.97 3.08
N ALA A 284 -5.83 -0.21 3.07
CA ALA A 284 -5.83 1.21 3.33
C ALA A 284 -6.06 1.46 4.83
N GLN A 285 -5.23 2.30 5.43
CA GLN A 285 -5.26 2.68 6.84
C GLN A 285 -5.37 4.19 6.95
N ASN A 286 -6.38 4.66 7.66
CA ASN A 286 -6.50 6.07 8.01
C ASN A 286 -5.47 6.45 9.06
N VAL A 287 -4.69 7.49 8.80
CA VAL A 287 -3.64 8.00 9.69
C VAL A 287 -3.82 9.50 9.91
N LEU A 288 -3.70 9.95 11.14
CA LEU A 288 -3.72 11.35 11.53
C LEU A 288 -2.40 11.74 12.21
N TYR A 289 -1.79 12.84 11.77
CA TYR A 289 -0.58 13.40 12.37
C TYR A 289 -0.51 14.94 12.34
N ASP A 290 -1.26 15.57 11.45
CA ASP A 290 -1.30 17.02 11.25
C ASP A 290 -2.66 17.63 11.58
N SER A 291 -3.66 16.81 11.89
CA SER A 291 -5.00 17.16 12.33
C SER A 291 -5.54 16.11 13.30
N ASP A 292 -6.47 16.50 14.19
CA ASP A 292 -7.31 15.58 14.98
C ASP A 292 -8.71 15.40 14.34
N ASP A 293 -8.97 16.03 13.19
CA ASP A 293 -10.26 15.95 12.50
C ASP A 293 -10.37 14.63 11.72
N LEU A 294 -11.25 13.75 12.17
CA LEU A 294 -11.49 12.42 11.58
C LEU A 294 -12.04 12.47 10.14
N ARG A 295 -12.49 13.63 9.66
CA ARG A 295 -12.98 13.80 8.30
C ARG A 295 -11.84 13.91 7.28
N PHE A 296 -10.62 14.20 7.72
CA PHE A 296 -9.47 14.46 6.85
C PHE A 296 -8.27 13.56 7.20
N PRO A 297 -8.44 12.24 7.24
CA PRO A 297 -7.31 11.36 7.45
C PRO A 297 -6.44 11.28 6.20
N HIS A 298 -5.16 11.02 6.41
CA HIS A 298 -4.28 10.53 5.36
C HIS A 298 -4.58 9.06 5.08
N VAL A 299 -4.74 8.69 3.82
CA VAL A 299 -4.97 7.30 3.40
C VAL A 299 -3.65 6.64 3.09
N MET A 300 -3.18 5.82 4.01
CA MET A 300 -1.89 5.14 3.92
C MET A 300 -2.07 3.68 3.53
N LEU A 301 -1.34 3.21 2.51
CA LEU A 301 -1.38 1.83 2.06
C LEU A 301 -0.28 1.00 2.74
N PHE A 302 -0.68 -0.13 3.33
CA PHE A 302 0.20 -1.07 4.03
C PHE A 302 0.05 -2.48 3.46
N ALA A 303 1.13 -3.27 3.52
CA ALA A 303 1.12 -4.65 3.09
C ALA A 303 0.35 -5.55 4.08
N MET A 304 -0.53 -6.42 3.57
CA MET A 304 -1.27 -7.41 4.36
C MET A 304 -0.45 -8.67 4.59
N GLU A 305 0.46 -8.99 3.67
CA GLU A 305 1.19 -10.24 3.62
C GLU A 305 2.66 -10.02 3.21
N ASN A 306 3.44 -11.08 3.18
CA ASN A 306 4.75 -11.04 2.52
C ASN A 306 4.56 -10.93 1.00
N ILE A 307 5.00 -9.81 0.42
CA ILE A 307 4.91 -9.57 -1.02
C ILE A 307 6.30 -9.76 -1.63
N PRO A 308 6.48 -10.76 -2.50
CA PRO A 308 7.74 -10.95 -3.20
C PRO A 308 8.03 -9.79 -4.15
N PRO A 309 9.31 -9.55 -4.52
CA PRO A 309 9.67 -8.58 -5.53
C PRO A 309 8.90 -8.81 -6.83
N MET A 310 8.60 -7.74 -7.55
CA MET A 310 7.94 -7.74 -8.86
C MET A 310 6.50 -8.26 -8.86
N ARG A 311 5.91 -8.60 -7.71
CA ARG A 311 4.48 -8.88 -7.61
C ARG A 311 3.70 -7.58 -7.63
N GLU A 312 2.61 -7.54 -8.39
CA GLU A 312 1.71 -6.39 -8.44
C GLU A 312 1.13 -6.10 -7.06
N LEU A 313 1.13 -4.83 -6.70
CA LEU A 313 0.49 -4.30 -5.50
C LEU A 313 -0.97 -3.99 -5.81
N THR A 314 -1.89 -4.45 -4.97
CA THR A 314 -3.33 -4.30 -5.18
C THR A 314 -4.04 -4.09 -3.85
N TYR A 315 -5.11 -3.27 -3.85
CA TYR A 315 -6.00 -3.12 -2.69
C TYR A 315 -7.46 -3.30 -3.09
N ASP A 316 -8.35 -3.51 -2.13
CA ASP A 316 -9.78 -3.54 -2.39
C ASP A 316 -10.30 -2.09 -2.48
N TYR A 317 -10.94 -1.74 -3.59
CA TYR A 317 -11.54 -0.41 -3.77
C TYR A 317 -12.83 -0.23 -2.96
N ASN A 318 -13.30 -1.31 -2.28
CA ASN A 318 -14.49 -1.35 -1.44
C ASN A 318 -15.80 -0.95 -2.14
N TYR A 319 -15.85 -1.05 -3.47
CA TYR A 319 -17.11 -0.84 -4.18
C TYR A 319 -18.13 -1.94 -3.84
N THR A 320 -19.36 -1.52 -3.56
CA THR A 320 -20.48 -2.44 -3.42
C THR A 320 -21.17 -2.61 -4.76
N VAL A 321 -21.27 -3.85 -5.21
CA VAL A 321 -21.91 -4.20 -6.49
C VAL A 321 -23.36 -3.70 -6.51
N GLY A 322 -23.73 -2.94 -7.55
CA GLY A 322 -25.07 -2.42 -7.74
C GLY A 322 -25.40 -1.12 -6.98
N GLN A 323 -24.42 -0.49 -6.32
CA GLN A 323 -24.63 0.80 -5.62
C GLN A 323 -24.01 1.99 -6.33
N VAL A 324 -23.11 1.80 -7.28
CA VAL A 324 -22.51 2.89 -8.04
C VAL A 324 -23.48 3.31 -9.16
N LEU A 325 -23.86 4.59 -9.20
CA LEU A 325 -24.80 5.14 -10.17
C LEU A 325 -24.05 6.01 -11.19
N ASP A 326 -24.61 6.09 -12.41
CA ASP A 326 -24.20 7.07 -13.43
C ASP A 326 -24.89 8.42 -13.19
N ALA A 327 -24.53 9.44 -13.99
CA ALA A 327 -25.14 10.76 -13.92
C ALA A 327 -26.67 10.78 -14.19
N SER A 328 -27.21 9.71 -14.76
CA SER A 328 -28.65 9.52 -15.04
C SER A 328 -29.35 8.72 -13.95
N GLY A 329 -28.63 8.28 -12.89
CA GLY A 329 -29.17 7.46 -11.81
C GLY A 329 -29.29 5.97 -12.13
N ASN A 330 -28.70 5.48 -13.24
CA ASN A 330 -28.68 4.07 -13.56
C ASN A 330 -27.48 3.37 -12.89
N ILE A 331 -27.65 2.10 -12.53
CA ILE A 331 -26.58 1.31 -11.94
C ILE A 331 -25.44 1.13 -12.96
N LYS A 332 -24.25 1.62 -12.61
CA LYS A 332 -23.02 1.35 -13.36
C LYS A 332 -22.58 -0.10 -13.20
N SER A 333 -21.94 -0.63 -14.23
CA SER A 333 -21.31 -1.96 -14.17
C SER A 333 -19.96 -1.93 -14.83
N LYS A 334 -18.93 -2.37 -14.12
CA LYS A 334 -17.55 -2.50 -14.62
C LYS A 334 -17.03 -3.89 -14.30
N ALA A 335 -16.52 -4.59 -15.32
CA ALA A 335 -15.94 -5.92 -15.15
C ALA A 335 -14.66 -5.86 -14.32
N CYS A 336 -14.45 -6.84 -13.44
CA CYS A 336 -13.23 -7.01 -12.70
C CYS A 336 -12.32 -8.03 -13.42
N TYR A 337 -11.08 -7.63 -13.67
CA TYR A 337 -10.04 -8.43 -14.31
C TYR A 337 -8.88 -8.74 -13.36
N CYS A 338 -9.12 -8.79 -12.02
CA CYS A 338 -8.05 -9.00 -11.04
C CYS A 338 -7.39 -10.39 -11.12
N GLY A 339 -8.10 -11.38 -11.67
CA GLY A 339 -7.60 -12.75 -11.83
C GLY A 339 -7.50 -13.56 -10.52
N ALA A 340 -8.07 -13.05 -9.41
CA ALA A 340 -8.15 -13.78 -8.16
C ALA A 340 -9.09 -14.99 -8.30
N SER A 341 -8.82 -16.08 -7.56
CA SER A 341 -9.65 -17.31 -7.60
C SER A 341 -11.08 -17.08 -7.10
N ASP A 342 -11.27 -16.10 -6.23
CA ASP A 342 -12.52 -15.66 -5.62
C ASP A 342 -13.07 -14.37 -6.24
N CYS A 343 -12.58 -14.01 -7.44
CA CYS A 343 -13.00 -12.81 -8.14
C CYS A 343 -14.51 -12.78 -8.36
N LYS A 344 -15.15 -11.69 -7.94
CA LYS A 344 -16.60 -11.46 -8.11
C LYS A 344 -17.01 -11.21 -9.58
N GLY A 345 -16.04 -11.08 -10.50
CA GLY A 345 -16.26 -10.80 -11.94
C GLY A 345 -16.69 -9.36 -12.23
N ARG A 346 -17.03 -8.58 -11.20
CA ARG A 346 -17.48 -7.19 -11.29
C ARG A 346 -16.73 -6.35 -10.26
N LEU A 347 -16.41 -5.12 -10.63
CA LEU A 347 -15.85 -4.12 -9.73
C LEU A 347 -17.00 -3.40 -9.00
N TYR A 348 -18.03 -2.99 -9.75
CA TYR A 348 -19.30 -2.42 -9.27
C TYR A 348 -20.44 -2.73 -10.25
#